data_61ee8314abf2842f31c77035bde1d73e
#
_entry.id   61ee8314abf2842f31c77035bde1d73e
#
_cell.length_a   1.000
_cell.length_b   1.000
_cell.length_c   1.000
_cell.angle_alpha   90.00
_cell.angle_beta   90.00
_cell.angle_gamma   90.00
#
_symmetry.space_group_name_H-M   'P 1'
#
loop_
_entity.id
_entity.type
_entity.pdbx_description
1 polymer ?
#
loop_
_entity_poly.entity_id
_entity_poly.type
_entity_poly.pdbx_seq_one_letter_code
_entity_poly.pdbx_strand_id
1 'polypeptide(L)'
;FYLREKKTLNSESQVEDCYEKEHSVRIVKELLIIAIPVIIGALVKPIMDFIDASMVIGLLMKTGVGELEANSMLGQLSGMATTMVNLPSIMISAIAMSIVPIISYEYSRNNIESAERNVVLSIRMALLIGLPTGIGLMSLSEPIMNLLFPKEPSQLAGQILFIAALGVVFLSLIQVLTAILQGVGKAHLPVLNLMIGVVFKVIITYLLTTNERFGVKGAAIGTVVAYVISAFLDFIAVKKFLMLEFDY
;
A
#
# COMPACT_ATOMS: atom_id res chain seq x y z
N PHE A 1 35.45 -55.58 -13.11
CA PHE A 1 35.51 -54.23 -13.74
C PHE A 1 34.15 -53.57 -13.76
N TYR A 2 33.11 -54.24 -14.25
CA TYR A 2 31.74 -53.69 -14.42
C TYR A 2 31.06 -53.24 -13.13
N LEU A 3 31.31 -53.86 -11.99
CA LEU A 3 30.74 -53.49 -10.69
C LEU A 3 31.39 -52.25 -10.05
N ARG A 4 32.60 -51.92 -10.47
CA ARG A 4 33.32 -50.75 -9.97
C ARG A 4 32.92 -49.49 -10.72
N GLU A 5 32.66 -49.61 -12.01
CA GLU A 5 32.17 -48.53 -12.88
C GLU A 5 30.74 -48.13 -12.54
N LYS A 6 29.86 -49.09 -12.22
CA LYS A 6 28.48 -48.82 -11.77
C LYS A 6 28.39 -48.12 -10.41
N LYS A 7 29.41 -48.34 -9.56
CA LYS A 7 29.49 -47.72 -8.23
C LYS A 7 29.97 -46.26 -8.31
N THR A 8 30.86 -45.95 -9.26
CA THR A 8 31.32 -44.57 -9.54
C THR A 8 30.22 -43.75 -10.21
N LEU A 9 29.53 -44.29 -11.21
CA LEU A 9 28.41 -43.60 -11.85
C LEU A 9 27.25 -43.29 -10.88
N ASN A 10 26.94 -44.21 -9.95
CA ASN A 10 25.92 -43.96 -8.92
C ASN A 10 26.38 -42.93 -7.86
N SER A 11 27.67 -42.82 -7.59
CA SER A 11 28.17 -41.81 -6.66
C SER A 11 28.23 -40.40 -7.30
N GLU A 12 28.55 -40.33 -8.58
CA GLU A 12 28.52 -39.05 -9.32
C GLU A 12 27.10 -38.51 -9.50
N SER A 13 26.12 -39.35 -9.85
CA SER A 13 24.73 -38.95 -9.94
C SER A 13 24.12 -38.52 -8.57
N GLN A 14 24.52 -39.17 -7.47
CA GLN A 14 24.07 -38.78 -6.14
C GLN A 14 24.72 -37.47 -5.68
N VAL A 15 25.95 -37.17 -6.11
CA VAL A 15 26.62 -35.91 -5.82
C VAL A 15 26.01 -34.77 -6.64
N GLU A 16 25.70 -35.00 -7.93
CA GLU A 16 25.00 -34.03 -8.76
C GLU A 16 23.59 -33.72 -8.24
N ASP A 17 22.79 -34.74 -7.91
CA ASP A 17 21.46 -34.57 -7.31
C ASP A 17 21.51 -33.82 -5.96
N CYS A 18 22.53 -34.04 -5.14
CA CYS A 18 22.72 -33.35 -3.88
C CYS A 18 23.10 -31.88 -4.09
N TYR A 19 23.97 -31.60 -5.08
CA TYR A 19 24.39 -30.25 -5.44
C TYR A 19 23.24 -29.43 -6.05
N GLU A 20 22.45 -30.05 -6.94
CA GLU A 20 21.26 -29.42 -7.55
C GLU A 20 20.19 -29.12 -6.48
N LYS A 21 20.00 -30.04 -5.55
CA LYS A 21 19.03 -29.89 -4.45
C LYS A 21 19.44 -28.82 -3.45
N GLU A 22 20.73 -28.75 -3.10
CA GLU A 22 21.27 -27.72 -2.21
C GLU A 22 21.22 -26.32 -2.85
N HIS A 23 21.49 -26.24 -4.16
CA HIS A 23 21.38 -25.02 -4.93
C HIS A 23 19.91 -24.56 -5.06
N SER A 24 18.98 -25.47 -5.30
CA SER A 24 17.54 -25.20 -5.37
C SER A 24 16.97 -24.72 -4.03
N VAL A 25 17.35 -25.33 -2.91
CA VAL A 25 16.92 -24.93 -1.56
C VAL A 25 17.44 -23.53 -1.23
N ARG A 26 18.66 -23.20 -1.60
CA ARG A 26 19.24 -21.88 -1.40
C ARG A 26 18.48 -20.82 -2.19
N ILE A 27 18.17 -21.07 -3.46
CA ILE A 27 17.38 -20.17 -4.32
C ILE A 27 15.98 -19.95 -3.72
N VAL A 28 15.30 -21.03 -3.32
CA VAL A 28 13.98 -20.93 -2.68
C VAL A 28 14.04 -20.10 -1.41
N LYS A 29 15.05 -20.27 -0.57
CA LYS A 29 15.24 -19.48 0.64
C LYS A 29 15.47 -18.00 0.33
N GLU A 30 16.28 -17.66 -0.65
CA GLU A 30 16.52 -16.29 -1.08
C GLU A 30 15.24 -15.65 -1.64
N LEU A 31 14.48 -16.39 -2.43
CA LEU A 31 13.17 -15.95 -2.94
C LEU A 31 12.17 -15.71 -1.80
N LEU A 32 12.10 -16.61 -0.82
CA LEU A 32 11.20 -16.45 0.33
C LEU A 32 11.55 -15.24 1.19
N ILE A 33 12.84 -14.95 1.39
CA ILE A 33 13.29 -13.77 2.15
C ILE A 33 12.80 -12.46 1.51
N ILE A 34 12.72 -12.43 0.19
CA ILE A 34 12.21 -11.26 -0.55
C ILE A 34 10.67 -11.29 -0.62
N ALA A 35 10.08 -12.46 -0.87
CA ALA A 35 8.65 -12.59 -1.07
C ALA A 35 7.83 -12.35 0.21
N ILE A 36 8.30 -12.85 1.37
CA ILE A 36 7.56 -12.75 2.63
C ILE A 36 7.26 -11.29 3.01
N PRO A 37 8.21 -10.34 3.03
CA PRO A 37 7.90 -8.94 3.32
C PRO A 37 6.90 -8.33 2.33
N VAL A 38 7.00 -8.67 1.05
CA VAL A 38 6.08 -8.16 0.02
C VAL A 38 4.67 -8.70 0.24
N ILE A 39 4.53 -10.00 0.53
CA ILE A 39 3.23 -10.63 0.84
C ILE A 39 2.61 -10.01 2.09
N ILE A 40 3.40 -9.85 3.17
CA ILE A 40 2.90 -9.20 4.40
C ILE A 40 2.44 -7.77 4.08
N GLY A 41 3.19 -7.02 3.28
CA GLY A 41 2.80 -5.68 2.84
C GLY A 41 1.47 -5.67 2.06
N ALA A 42 1.27 -6.65 1.17
CA ALA A 42 0.02 -6.78 0.42
C ALA A 42 -1.19 -7.14 1.31
N LEU A 43 -0.96 -7.82 2.44
CA LEU A 43 -2.02 -8.17 3.39
C LEU A 43 -2.46 -7.00 4.28
N VAL A 44 -1.65 -5.94 4.42
CA VAL A 44 -1.99 -4.82 5.30
C VAL A 44 -3.30 -4.15 4.86
N LYS A 45 -3.53 -3.96 3.57
CA LYS A 45 -4.77 -3.36 3.06
C LYS A 45 -6.01 -4.22 3.36
N PRO A 46 -6.07 -5.51 3.04
CA PRO A 46 -7.16 -6.39 3.47
C PRO A 46 -7.40 -6.39 4.99
N ILE A 47 -6.33 -6.32 5.78
CA ILE A 47 -6.45 -6.21 7.24
C ILE A 47 -7.11 -4.89 7.64
N MET A 48 -6.74 -3.77 7.00
CA MET A 48 -7.39 -2.47 7.23
C MET A 48 -8.89 -2.52 6.89
N ASP A 49 -9.24 -3.13 5.77
CA ASP A 49 -10.64 -3.28 5.33
C ASP A 49 -11.43 -4.18 6.30
N PHE A 50 -10.82 -5.25 6.81
CA PHE A 50 -11.41 -6.11 7.83
C PHE A 50 -11.62 -5.37 9.17
N ILE A 51 -10.66 -4.56 9.61
CA ILE A 51 -10.78 -3.72 10.80
C ILE A 51 -11.95 -2.74 10.63
N ASP A 52 -12.08 -2.10 9.48
CA ASP A 52 -13.21 -1.21 9.20
C ASP A 52 -14.53 -1.96 9.28
N ALA A 53 -14.63 -3.11 8.61
CA ALA A 53 -15.85 -3.89 8.61
C ALA A 53 -16.29 -4.34 10.02
N SER A 54 -15.34 -4.78 10.84
CA SER A 54 -15.64 -5.30 12.18
C SER A 54 -15.88 -4.18 13.21
N MET A 55 -15.13 -3.08 13.12
CA MET A 55 -15.12 -2.04 14.13
C MET A 55 -16.15 -0.93 13.87
N VAL A 56 -16.28 -0.47 12.63
CA VAL A 56 -17.14 0.67 12.28
C VAL A 56 -18.62 0.36 12.54
N ILE A 57 -19.09 -0.84 12.14
CA ILE A 57 -20.48 -1.25 12.38
C ILE A 57 -20.77 -1.25 13.89
N GLY A 58 -19.91 -1.90 14.68
CA GLY A 58 -20.09 -1.99 16.13
C GLY A 58 -20.05 -0.62 16.83
N LEU A 59 -19.25 0.32 16.33
CA LEU A 59 -19.18 1.68 16.87
C LEU A 59 -20.43 2.50 16.50
N LEU A 60 -20.91 2.42 15.26
CA LEU A 60 -22.13 3.08 14.81
C LEU A 60 -23.35 2.58 15.56
N MET A 61 -23.46 1.28 15.82
CA MET A 61 -24.56 0.72 16.62
C MET A 61 -24.55 1.25 18.07
N LYS A 62 -23.37 1.50 18.66
CA LYS A 62 -23.25 2.11 19.97
C LYS A 62 -23.76 3.56 20.03
N THR A 63 -23.77 4.27 18.90
CA THR A 63 -24.33 5.64 18.80
C THR A 63 -25.84 5.64 18.49
N GLY A 64 -26.49 4.47 18.50
CA GLY A 64 -27.93 4.35 18.27
C GLY A 64 -28.33 4.15 16.80
N VAL A 65 -27.37 4.02 15.88
CA VAL A 65 -27.63 3.69 14.47
C VAL A 65 -28.07 2.24 14.35
N GLY A 66 -29.13 1.98 13.57
CA GLY A 66 -29.61 0.62 13.31
C GLY A 66 -28.59 -0.20 12.51
N GLU A 67 -28.58 -1.53 12.69
CA GLU A 67 -27.62 -2.43 12.03
C GLU A 67 -27.67 -2.32 10.49
N LEU A 68 -28.86 -2.26 9.89
CA LEU A 68 -29.02 -2.11 8.44
C LEU A 68 -28.44 -0.79 7.93
N GLU A 69 -28.66 0.28 8.67
CA GLU A 69 -28.14 1.61 8.34
C GLU A 69 -26.61 1.67 8.51
N ALA A 70 -26.06 1.07 9.57
CA ALA A 70 -24.61 0.99 9.80
C ALA A 70 -23.92 0.18 8.68
N ASN A 71 -24.54 -0.91 8.23
CA ASN A 71 -24.04 -1.68 7.09
C ASN A 71 -24.09 -0.89 5.78
N SER A 72 -25.17 -0.12 5.53
CA SER A 72 -25.27 0.76 4.36
C SER A 72 -24.17 1.85 4.40
N MET A 73 -23.96 2.49 5.54
CA MET A 73 -22.90 3.49 5.71
C MET A 73 -21.50 2.90 5.47
N LEU A 74 -21.23 1.70 5.96
CA LEU A 74 -19.97 0.99 5.68
C LEU A 74 -19.85 0.65 4.19
N GLY A 75 -20.93 0.23 3.53
CA GLY A 75 -20.98 -0.01 2.09
C GLY A 75 -20.63 1.24 1.27
N GLN A 76 -21.10 2.41 1.71
CA GLN A 76 -20.74 3.70 1.09
C GLN A 76 -19.25 4.04 1.26
N LEU A 77 -18.67 3.73 2.42
CA LEU A 77 -17.25 3.93 2.70
C LEU A 77 -16.37 2.95 1.87
N SER A 78 -16.57 1.65 2.07
CA SER A 78 -15.69 0.60 1.52
C SER A 78 -16.01 0.25 0.06
N GLY A 79 -17.29 0.23 -0.29
CA GLY A 79 -17.74 -0.12 -1.64
C GLY A 79 -17.69 1.05 -2.62
N MET A 80 -18.19 2.23 -2.22
CA MET A 80 -18.33 3.37 -3.14
C MET A 80 -17.09 4.27 -3.09
N ALA A 81 -16.82 4.92 -1.96
CA ALA A 81 -15.74 5.92 -1.86
C ALA A 81 -14.36 5.30 -2.06
N THR A 82 -14.06 4.16 -1.42
CA THR A 82 -12.78 3.48 -1.55
C THR A 82 -12.52 3.01 -2.97
N THR A 83 -13.56 2.58 -3.71
CA THR A 83 -13.42 2.19 -5.12
C THR A 83 -12.98 3.39 -5.98
N MET A 84 -13.55 4.57 -5.76
CA MET A 84 -13.15 5.79 -6.49
C MET A 84 -11.71 6.21 -6.18
N VAL A 85 -11.28 6.11 -4.94
CA VAL A 85 -9.90 6.37 -4.52
C VAL A 85 -8.91 5.37 -5.13
N ASN A 86 -9.32 4.12 -5.33
CA ASN A 86 -8.46 3.09 -5.90
C ASN A 86 -8.24 3.24 -7.41
N LEU A 87 -9.14 3.85 -8.17
CA LEU A 87 -8.98 4.02 -9.63
C LEU A 87 -7.68 4.74 -10.02
N PRO A 88 -7.34 5.91 -9.47
CA PRO A 88 -6.05 6.56 -9.75
C PRO A 88 -4.86 5.73 -9.27
N SER A 89 -5.02 5.00 -8.17
CA SER A 89 -3.93 4.22 -7.58
C SER A 89 -3.44 3.09 -8.50
N ILE A 90 -4.30 2.56 -9.39
CA ILE A 90 -3.92 1.56 -10.39
C ILE A 90 -2.90 2.15 -11.40
N MET A 91 -3.10 3.38 -11.84
CA MET A 91 -2.16 4.05 -12.75
C MET A 91 -0.80 4.28 -12.08
N ILE A 92 -0.83 4.69 -10.82
CA ILE A 92 0.39 4.97 -10.06
C ILE A 92 1.14 3.68 -9.73
N SER A 93 0.43 2.57 -9.47
CA SER A 93 1.06 1.27 -9.24
C SER A 93 1.84 0.76 -10.46
N ALA A 94 1.37 1.04 -11.68
CA ALA A 94 2.10 0.71 -12.89
C ALA A 94 3.43 1.48 -12.99
N ILE A 95 3.43 2.76 -12.65
CA ILE A 95 4.65 3.59 -12.56
C ILE A 95 5.56 3.01 -11.46
N ALA A 96 5.03 2.75 -10.27
CA ALA A 96 5.78 2.20 -9.16
C ALA A 96 6.47 0.88 -9.52
N MET A 97 5.78 -0.03 -10.21
CA MET A 97 6.37 -1.29 -10.68
C MET A 97 7.55 -1.10 -11.64
N SER A 98 7.51 -0.07 -12.50
CA SER A 98 8.61 0.22 -13.42
C SER A 98 9.84 0.81 -12.74
N ILE A 99 9.67 1.45 -11.58
CA ILE A 99 10.75 2.10 -10.83
C ILE A 99 11.62 1.08 -10.08
N VAL A 100 11.04 -0.01 -9.58
CA VAL A 100 11.77 -1.03 -8.80
C VAL A 100 13.04 -1.51 -9.50
N PRO A 101 13.00 -2.01 -10.76
CA PRO A 101 14.20 -2.47 -11.45
C PRO A 101 15.20 -1.34 -11.73
N ILE A 102 14.73 -0.13 -12.02
CA ILE A 102 15.60 1.03 -12.29
C ILE A 102 16.41 1.37 -11.05
N ILE A 103 15.74 1.53 -9.91
CA ILE A 103 16.42 1.84 -8.63
C ILE A 103 17.35 0.71 -8.23
N SER A 104 16.92 -0.56 -8.35
CA SER A 104 17.75 -1.72 -8.02
C SER A 104 19.03 -1.77 -8.86
N TYR A 105 18.93 -1.48 -10.17
CA TYR A 105 20.08 -1.44 -11.08
C TYR A 105 21.06 -0.33 -10.72
N GLU A 106 20.61 0.92 -10.55
CA GLU A 106 21.48 2.05 -10.22
C GLU A 106 22.12 1.89 -8.83
N TYR A 107 21.32 1.44 -7.85
CA TYR A 107 21.78 1.21 -6.48
C TYR A 107 22.85 0.10 -6.42
N SER A 108 22.66 -1.00 -7.16
CA SER A 108 23.64 -2.10 -7.20
C SER A 108 24.98 -1.70 -7.83
N ARG A 109 24.99 -0.70 -8.70
CA ARG A 109 26.20 -0.12 -9.31
C ARG A 109 26.83 1.00 -8.50
N ASN A 110 26.30 1.29 -7.33
CA ASN A 110 26.72 2.40 -6.49
C ASN A 110 26.63 3.79 -7.19
N ASN A 111 25.73 3.88 -8.19
CA ASN A 111 25.45 5.12 -8.91
C ASN A 111 24.34 5.90 -8.19
N ILE A 112 24.71 6.47 -7.03
CA ILE A 112 23.74 7.12 -6.13
C ILE A 112 23.11 8.36 -6.79
N GLU A 113 23.87 9.15 -7.56
CA GLU A 113 23.36 10.34 -8.27
C GLU A 113 22.24 9.99 -9.26
N SER A 114 22.41 8.92 -10.05
CA SER A 114 21.37 8.48 -10.99
C SER A 114 20.15 7.89 -10.25
N ALA A 115 20.38 7.14 -9.17
CA ALA A 115 19.30 6.64 -8.32
C ALA A 115 18.47 7.79 -7.74
N GLU A 116 19.13 8.83 -7.19
CA GLU A 116 18.48 10.01 -6.64
C GLU A 116 17.65 10.76 -7.68
N ARG A 117 18.17 10.97 -8.88
CA ARG A 117 17.43 11.60 -9.99
C ARG A 117 16.16 10.82 -10.32
N ASN A 118 16.24 9.51 -10.37
CA ASN A 118 15.08 8.64 -10.62
C ASN A 118 14.08 8.68 -9.47
N VAL A 119 14.51 8.78 -8.21
CA VAL A 119 13.65 8.95 -7.04
C VAL A 119 12.88 10.27 -7.13
N VAL A 120 13.57 11.38 -7.36
CA VAL A 120 12.94 12.71 -7.48
C VAL A 120 11.93 12.73 -8.62
N LEU A 121 12.29 12.17 -9.78
CA LEU A 121 11.39 12.06 -10.92
C LEU A 121 10.13 11.25 -10.57
N SER A 122 10.30 10.13 -9.88
CA SER A 122 9.20 9.24 -9.49
C SER A 122 8.24 9.92 -8.51
N ILE A 123 8.76 10.65 -7.53
CA ILE A 123 7.95 11.44 -6.58
C ILE A 123 7.19 12.54 -7.33
N ARG A 124 7.85 13.23 -8.27
CA ARG A 124 7.19 14.25 -9.11
C ARG A 124 6.06 13.65 -9.93
N MET A 125 6.25 12.48 -10.54
CA MET A 125 5.21 11.77 -11.30
C MET A 125 4.03 11.36 -10.41
N ALA A 126 4.29 10.86 -9.20
CA ALA A 126 3.24 10.52 -8.23
C ALA A 126 2.41 11.75 -7.84
N LEU A 127 3.06 12.88 -7.59
CA LEU A 127 2.37 14.13 -7.27
C LEU A 127 1.62 14.72 -8.47
N LEU A 128 2.18 14.62 -9.68
CA LEU A 128 1.61 15.14 -10.91
C LEU A 128 0.29 14.43 -11.27
N ILE A 129 0.16 13.16 -10.90
CA ILE A 129 -1.08 12.38 -11.06
C ILE A 129 -1.95 12.49 -9.80
N GLY A 130 -1.37 12.33 -8.62
CA GLY A 130 -2.10 12.27 -7.36
C GLY A 130 -2.78 13.58 -6.98
N LEU A 131 -2.11 14.74 -7.18
CA LEU A 131 -2.69 16.04 -6.83
C LEU A 131 -3.91 16.41 -7.69
N PRO A 132 -3.83 16.42 -9.05
CA PRO A 132 -5.00 16.76 -9.86
C PRO A 132 -6.15 15.79 -9.63
N THR A 133 -5.85 14.50 -9.47
CA THR A 133 -6.88 13.48 -9.27
C THR A 133 -7.52 13.62 -7.88
N GLY A 134 -6.73 13.85 -6.84
CA GLY A 134 -7.24 14.08 -5.48
C GLY A 134 -8.15 15.31 -5.43
N ILE A 135 -7.69 16.45 -5.99
CA ILE A 135 -8.47 17.69 -6.08
C ILE A 135 -9.74 17.50 -6.94
N GLY A 136 -9.62 16.79 -8.06
CA GLY A 136 -10.76 16.47 -8.94
C GLY A 136 -11.83 15.64 -8.22
N LEU A 137 -11.42 14.57 -7.54
CA LEU A 137 -12.33 13.75 -6.75
C LEU A 137 -12.94 14.51 -5.56
N MET A 138 -12.20 15.42 -4.92
CA MET A 138 -12.76 16.28 -3.88
C MET A 138 -13.81 17.22 -4.44
N SER A 139 -13.48 17.95 -5.51
CA SER A 139 -14.36 18.97 -6.09
C SER A 139 -15.64 18.38 -6.70
N LEU A 140 -15.56 17.16 -7.22
CA LEU A 140 -16.66 16.48 -7.89
C LEU A 140 -17.23 15.31 -7.09
N SER A 141 -16.95 15.23 -5.78
CA SER A 141 -17.31 14.08 -4.95
C SER A 141 -18.81 13.77 -4.96
N GLU A 142 -19.68 14.74 -4.74
CA GLU A 142 -21.14 14.57 -4.80
C GLU A 142 -21.64 14.30 -6.22
N PRO A 143 -21.27 15.07 -7.27
CA PRO A 143 -21.65 14.77 -8.66
C PRO A 143 -21.26 13.39 -9.12
N ILE A 144 -20.04 12.91 -8.77
CA ILE A 144 -19.56 11.57 -9.13
C ILE A 144 -20.44 10.51 -8.46
N MET A 145 -20.73 10.66 -7.16
CA MET A 145 -21.56 9.68 -6.43
C MET A 145 -23.00 9.67 -6.97
N ASN A 146 -23.59 10.83 -7.27
CA ASN A 146 -24.92 10.92 -7.88
C ASN A 146 -24.98 10.26 -9.25
N LEU A 147 -23.93 10.40 -10.07
CA LEU A 147 -23.87 9.84 -11.41
C LEU A 147 -23.70 8.32 -11.39
N LEU A 148 -22.81 7.81 -10.53
CA LEU A 148 -22.46 6.40 -10.52
C LEU A 148 -23.42 5.55 -9.66
N PHE A 149 -23.98 6.15 -8.62
CA PHE A 149 -24.85 5.47 -7.65
C PHE A 149 -26.21 6.19 -7.47
N PRO A 150 -27.01 6.35 -8.52
CA PRO A 150 -28.22 7.19 -8.48
C PRO A 150 -29.34 6.65 -7.58
N LYS A 151 -29.26 5.40 -7.15
CA LYS A 151 -30.25 4.73 -6.29
C LYS A 151 -29.91 4.78 -4.79
N GLU A 152 -28.71 5.24 -4.45
CA GLU A 152 -28.23 5.26 -3.07
C GLU A 152 -28.20 6.70 -2.50
N PRO A 153 -28.25 6.87 -1.17
CA PRO A 153 -28.12 8.18 -0.55
C PRO A 153 -26.73 8.80 -0.84
N SER A 154 -26.65 9.59 -1.90
CA SER A 154 -25.38 10.06 -2.45
C SER A 154 -24.68 11.13 -1.61
N GLN A 155 -25.44 11.87 -0.78
CA GLN A 155 -24.88 12.97 0.01
C GLN A 155 -23.83 12.49 1.03
N LEU A 156 -24.11 11.40 1.76
CA LEU A 156 -23.14 10.83 2.71
C LEU A 156 -21.95 10.24 1.99
N ALA A 157 -22.17 9.48 0.90
CA ALA A 157 -21.12 8.90 0.07
C ALA A 157 -20.22 9.99 -0.54
N GLY A 158 -20.81 11.12 -0.99
CA GLY A 158 -20.07 12.29 -1.47
C GLY A 158 -19.17 12.91 -0.40
N GLN A 159 -19.68 13.07 0.83
CA GLN A 159 -18.88 13.59 1.94
C GLN A 159 -17.76 12.63 2.36
N ILE A 160 -18.01 11.34 2.32
CA ILE A 160 -16.98 10.32 2.57
C ILE A 160 -15.90 10.38 1.46
N LEU A 161 -16.32 10.45 0.19
CA LEU A 161 -15.39 10.58 -0.93
C LEU A 161 -14.57 11.86 -0.86
N PHE A 162 -15.17 12.99 -0.48
CA PHE A 162 -14.47 14.26 -0.28
C PHE A 162 -13.30 14.10 0.71
N ILE A 163 -13.54 13.44 1.85
CA ILE A 163 -12.49 13.18 2.85
C ILE A 163 -11.46 12.19 2.31
N ALA A 164 -11.92 11.08 1.74
CA ALA A 164 -11.04 10.02 1.25
C ALA A 164 -10.16 10.46 0.06
N ALA A 165 -10.63 11.40 -0.74
CA ALA A 165 -9.89 11.97 -1.87
C ALA A 165 -8.60 12.70 -1.44
N LEU A 166 -8.56 13.29 -0.23
CA LEU A 166 -7.32 13.80 0.36
C LEU A 166 -6.27 12.68 0.50
N GLY A 167 -6.72 11.48 0.79
CA GLY A 167 -5.85 10.30 0.92
C GLY A 167 -5.21 9.87 -0.40
N VAL A 168 -5.76 10.23 -1.57
CA VAL A 168 -5.23 9.83 -2.89
C VAL A 168 -3.81 10.31 -3.09
N VAL A 169 -3.50 11.54 -2.69
CA VAL A 169 -2.16 12.13 -2.82
C VAL A 169 -1.13 11.33 -2.01
N PHE A 170 -1.47 11.05 -0.75
CA PHE A 170 -0.57 10.29 0.14
C PHE A 170 -0.47 8.82 -0.26
N LEU A 171 -1.56 8.20 -0.72
CA LEU A 171 -1.55 6.85 -1.26
C LEU A 171 -0.64 6.75 -2.49
N SER A 172 -0.65 7.76 -3.36
CA SER A 172 0.23 7.87 -4.51
C SER A 172 1.71 7.91 -4.11
N LEU A 173 2.02 8.71 -3.08
CA LEU A 173 3.36 8.79 -2.53
C LEU A 173 3.80 7.47 -1.89
N ILE A 174 2.94 6.83 -1.09
CA ILE A 174 3.23 5.53 -0.48
C ILE A 174 3.61 4.50 -1.55
N GLN A 175 2.84 4.40 -2.64
CA GLN A 175 3.11 3.42 -3.69
C GLN A 175 4.49 3.59 -4.32
N VAL A 176 4.85 4.83 -4.64
CA VAL A 176 6.15 5.14 -5.26
C VAL A 176 7.28 4.98 -4.24
N LEU A 177 7.15 5.49 -3.02
CA LEU A 177 8.16 5.36 -1.98
C LEU A 177 8.39 3.89 -1.58
N THR A 178 7.32 3.10 -1.51
CA THR A 178 7.40 1.64 -1.32
C THR A 178 8.21 0.97 -2.43
N ALA A 179 7.95 1.31 -3.70
CA ALA A 179 8.69 0.77 -4.84
C ALA A 179 10.17 1.14 -4.78
N ILE A 180 10.49 2.37 -4.40
CA ILE A 180 11.89 2.83 -4.21
C ILE A 180 12.58 2.01 -3.11
N LEU A 181 11.95 1.85 -1.95
CA LEU A 181 12.49 1.07 -0.84
C LEU A 181 12.63 -0.42 -1.18
N GLN A 182 11.72 -0.98 -1.98
CA GLN A 182 11.85 -2.33 -2.53
C GLN A 182 13.05 -2.43 -3.48
N GLY A 183 13.25 -1.45 -4.36
CA GLY A 183 14.40 -1.38 -5.27
C GLY A 183 15.75 -1.32 -4.54
N VAL A 184 15.81 -0.68 -3.37
CA VAL A 184 16.99 -0.64 -2.48
C VAL A 184 17.13 -1.91 -1.63
N GLY A 185 16.21 -2.88 -1.74
CA GLY A 185 16.21 -4.11 -0.94
C GLY A 185 15.71 -3.95 0.49
N LYS A 186 15.01 -2.84 0.79
CA LYS A 186 14.44 -2.54 2.12
C LYS A 186 12.92 -2.71 2.16
N ALA A 187 12.39 -3.72 1.48
CA ALA A 187 10.96 -3.99 1.35
C ALA A 187 10.19 -4.12 2.68
N HIS A 188 10.87 -4.43 3.78
CA HIS A 188 10.26 -4.54 5.11
C HIS A 188 9.88 -3.19 5.73
N LEU A 189 10.57 -2.09 5.36
CA LEU A 189 10.35 -0.77 5.95
C LEU A 189 8.96 -0.20 5.62
N PRO A 190 8.51 -0.17 4.34
CA PRO A 190 7.16 0.30 4.02
C PRO A 190 6.06 -0.47 4.75
N VAL A 191 6.27 -1.78 4.92
CA VAL A 191 5.31 -2.64 5.65
C VAL A 191 5.20 -2.19 7.11
N LEU A 192 6.33 -1.99 7.79
CA LEU A 192 6.34 -1.51 9.18
C LEU A 192 5.73 -0.10 9.30
N ASN A 193 6.07 0.79 8.39
CA ASN A 193 5.54 2.16 8.37
C ASN A 193 4.03 2.17 8.15
N LEU A 194 3.53 1.33 7.25
CA LEU A 194 2.10 1.18 7.03
C LEU A 194 1.39 0.57 8.24
N MET A 195 2.00 -0.41 8.92
CA MET A 195 1.45 -0.97 10.17
C MET A 195 1.36 0.09 11.27
N ILE A 196 2.34 0.99 11.39
CA ILE A 196 2.24 2.15 12.31
C ILE A 196 1.04 3.00 11.91
N GLY A 197 0.85 3.30 10.63
CA GLY A 197 -0.31 4.01 10.12
C GLY A 197 -1.64 3.33 10.49
N VAL A 198 -1.71 2.00 10.42
CA VAL A 198 -2.90 1.21 10.82
C VAL A 198 -3.21 1.39 12.31
N VAL A 199 -2.22 1.41 13.18
CA VAL A 199 -2.44 1.66 14.62
C VAL A 199 -3.10 3.02 14.84
N PHE A 200 -2.59 4.07 14.19
CA PHE A 200 -3.20 5.40 14.26
C PHE A 200 -4.61 5.43 13.66
N LYS A 201 -4.82 4.72 12.54
CA LYS A 201 -6.16 4.56 11.95
C LYS A 201 -7.15 4.01 12.96
N VAL A 202 -6.82 2.92 13.63
CA VAL A 202 -7.70 2.28 14.63
C VAL A 202 -8.06 3.25 15.74
N ILE A 203 -7.08 3.96 16.28
CA ILE A 203 -7.30 4.95 17.35
C ILE A 203 -8.24 6.06 16.90
N ILE A 204 -7.96 6.65 15.73
CA ILE A 204 -8.74 7.78 15.19
C ILE A 204 -10.14 7.32 14.79
N THR A 205 -10.27 6.17 14.14
CA THR A 205 -11.58 5.59 13.79
C THR A 205 -12.40 5.36 15.06
N TYR A 206 -11.81 4.81 16.12
CA TYR A 206 -12.51 4.61 17.40
C TYR A 206 -13.00 5.93 18.00
N LEU A 207 -12.14 6.94 18.08
CA LEU A 207 -12.47 8.23 18.70
C LEU A 207 -13.49 9.02 17.90
N LEU A 208 -13.36 9.04 16.56
CA LEU A 208 -14.23 9.87 15.73
C LEU A 208 -15.55 9.16 15.38
N THR A 209 -15.57 7.86 15.13
CA THR A 209 -16.78 7.14 14.76
C THR A 209 -17.76 7.04 15.95
N THR A 210 -17.26 7.03 17.18
CA THR A 210 -18.11 7.07 18.39
C THR A 210 -18.80 8.43 18.59
N ASN A 211 -18.33 9.48 17.92
CA ASN A 211 -18.94 10.80 18.01
C ASN A 211 -20.02 10.95 16.92
N GLU A 212 -21.27 11.22 17.33
CA GLU A 212 -22.42 11.38 16.43
C GLU A 212 -22.20 12.38 15.28
N ARG A 213 -21.34 13.39 15.49
CA ARG A 213 -21.04 14.41 14.44
C ARG A 213 -20.25 13.83 13.27
N PHE A 214 -19.39 12.84 13.51
CA PHE A 214 -18.52 12.27 12.50
C PHE A 214 -19.06 10.94 11.96
N GLY A 215 -19.55 10.05 12.82
CA GLY A 215 -20.06 8.74 12.41
C GLY A 215 -19.07 8.00 11.50
N VAL A 216 -19.54 7.45 10.39
CA VAL A 216 -18.71 6.72 9.43
C VAL A 216 -17.60 7.56 8.77
N LYS A 217 -17.74 8.90 8.73
CA LYS A 217 -16.67 9.80 8.23
C LYS A 217 -15.42 9.73 9.10
N GLY A 218 -15.56 9.39 10.39
CA GLY A 218 -14.44 9.16 11.29
C GLY A 218 -13.50 8.06 10.78
N ALA A 219 -14.03 7.00 10.20
CA ALA A 219 -13.23 5.94 9.59
C ALA A 219 -12.49 6.41 8.31
N ALA A 220 -13.13 7.24 7.49
CA ALA A 220 -12.48 7.87 6.34
C ALA A 220 -11.29 8.76 6.77
N ILE A 221 -11.50 9.60 7.80
CA ILE A 221 -10.43 10.44 8.37
C ILE A 221 -9.29 9.55 8.91
N GLY A 222 -9.62 8.49 9.65
CA GLY A 222 -8.64 7.53 10.16
C GLY A 222 -7.76 6.94 9.04
N THR A 223 -8.37 6.58 7.91
CA THR A 223 -7.64 6.06 6.74
C THR A 223 -6.72 7.11 6.12
N VAL A 224 -7.19 8.34 5.96
CA VAL A 224 -6.37 9.45 5.44
C VAL A 224 -5.16 9.71 6.34
N VAL A 225 -5.36 9.77 7.66
CA VAL A 225 -4.26 9.97 8.62
C VAL A 225 -3.26 8.83 8.58
N ALA A 226 -3.72 7.58 8.44
CA ALA A 226 -2.82 6.43 8.26
C ALA A 226 -1.93 6.62 7.03
N TYR A 227 -2.49 7.06 5.90
CA TYR A 227 -1.72 7.31 4.68
C TYR A 227 -0.73 8.48 4.86
N VAL A 228 -1.13 9.56 5.52
CA VAL A 228 -0.23 10.69 5.84
C VAL A 228 0.98 10.22 6.64
N ILE A 229 0.74 9.49 7.73
CA ILE A 229 1.80 8.99 8.62
C ILE A 229 2.72 8.02 7.86
N SER A 230 2.14 7.06 7.13
CA SER A 230 2.91 6.08 6.37
C SER A 230 3.76 6.74 5.28
N ALA A 231 3.19 7.68 4.50
CA ALA A 231 3.92 8.42 3.48
C ALA A 231 5.09 9.21 4.07
N PHE A 232 4.89 9.85 5.22
CA PHE A 232 5.93 10.62 5.90
C PHE A 232 7.07 9.72 6.41
N LEU A 233 6.74 8.58 7.01
CA LEU A 233 7.74 7.61 7.47
C LEU A 233 8.51 6.99 6.30
N ASP A 234 7.82 6.65 5.20
CA ASP A 234 8.46 6.13 3.99
C ASP A 234 9.39 7.17 3.36
N PHE A 235 8.98 8.43 3.34
CA PHE A 235 9.82 9.53 2.85
C PHE A 235 11.10 9.71 3.68
N ILE A 236 10.99 9.65 5.01
CA ILE A 236 12.16 9.68 5.91
C ILE A 236 13.06 8.48 5.65
N ALA A 237 12.49 7.29 5.45
CA ALA A 237 13.27 6.09 5.17
C ALA A 237 14.02 6.21 3.84
N VAL A 238 13.36 6.68 2.77
CA VAL A 238 14.00 6.92 1.46
C VAL A 238 15.13 7.93 1.59
N LYS A 239 14.90 9.06 2.26
CA LYS A 239 15.94 10.07 2.50
C LYS A 239 17.15 9.50 3.22
N LYS A 240 16.94 8.66 4.22
CA LYS A 240 18.02 8.05 5.02
C LYS A 240 18.90 7.08 4.20
N PHE A 241 18.29 6.29 3.29
CA PHE A 241 19.03 5.25 2.55
C PHE A 241 19.63 5.73 1.25
N LEU A 242 19.12 6.80 0.65
CA LEU A 242 19.61 7.35 -0.61
C LEU A 242 20.35 8.68 -0.44
N MET A 243 20.53 9.16 0.81
CA MET A 243 21.21 10.43 1.12
C MET A 243 20.74 11.60 0.25
N LEU A 244 19.41 11.70 0.03
CA LEU A 244 18.83 12.73 -0.81
C LEU A 244 19.17 14.13 -0.28
N GLU A 245 20.08 14.81 -0.94
CA GLU A 245 20.23 16.26 -0.83
C GLU A 245 19.24 16.88 -1.82
N PHE A 246 18.13 17.41 -1.32
CA PHE A 246 17.24 18.20 -2.15
C PHE A 246 17.91 19.58 -2.35
N ASP A 247 18.61 19.75 -3.48
CA ASP A 247 18.93 21.08 -3.98
C ASP A 247 17.64 21.79 -4.35
N TYR A 248 17.35 22.90 -3.64
CA TYR A 248 16.23 23.79 -3.89
C TYR A 248 16.50 24.69 -5.07
#